data_04803ab8e30b2ce71f5071d18df90ee4
#
_entry.id   04803ab8e30b2ce71f5071d18df90ee4
#
_cell.length_a   1.000
_cell.length_b   1.000
_cell.length_c   1.000
_cell.angle_alpha   90.00
_cell.angle_beta   90.00
_cell.angle_gamma   90.00
#
_symmetry.space_group_name_H-M   'P 1'
#
loop_
_entity.id
_entity.type
_entity.pdbx_description
1 polymer ?
#
loop_
_entity_poly.entity_id
_entity_poly.type
_entity_poly.pdbx_seq_one_letter_code
_entity_poly.pdbx_strand_id
1 'polypeptide(L)'
;VRRVVRLLFCIFLVVTVVGGTVGYQLFTRTHDDPLREVDAIVVLGGEHDGREDYGIELARRGYADHVLISDPYRPYTEQDSMMPRVCSASTPDITVTCFEPHPSTTRGEAMFVQEMARRHDWREVIVVSWSYHLVRARFIFGQCFDGDVVMHAVPRDYSPNPVLWGAVYAYQYGGLGKAAVLGCD
;
A
#
# COMPACT_ATOMS: atom_id res chain seq x y z
N VAL A 1 -28.15 -35.99 -8.71
CA VAL A 1 -27.50 -35.49 -7.50
C VAL A 1 -25.98 -35.72 -7.59
N ARG A 2 -25.47 -36.97 -7.71
CA ARG A 2 -24.03 -37.29 -7.70
C ARG A 2 -23.23 -36.58 -8.82
N ARG A 3 -23.79 -36.42 -10.04
CA ARG A 3 -23.13 -35.71 -11.14
C ARG A 3 -23.01 -34.20 -10.86
N VAL A 4 -24.04 -33.59 -10.31
CA VAL A 4 -24.03 -32.15 -9.95
C VAL A 4 -23.01 -31.89 -8.82
N VAL A 5 -22.97 -32.73 -7.80
CA VAL A 5 -21.99 -32.61 -6.70
C VAL A 5 -20.55 -32.74 -7.23
N ARG A 6 -20.28 -33.69 -8.12
CA ARG A 6 -18.94 -33.82 -8.74
C ARG A 6 -18.58 -32.59 -9.57
N LEU A 7 -19.53 -32.08 -10.37
CA LEU A 7 -19.30 -30.87 -11.16
C LEU A 7 -18.97 -29.67 -10.27
N LEU A 8 -19.76 -29.43 -9.23
CA LEU A 8 -19.53 -28.36 -8.27
C LEU A 8 -18.16 -28.51 -7.57
N PHE A 9 -17.79 -29.72 -7.18
CA PHE A 9 -16.50 -30.00 -6.59
C PHE A 9 -15.34 -29.70 -7.56
N CYS A 10 -15.47 -30.14 -8.84
CA CYS A 10 -14.46 -29.83 -9.85
C CYS A 10 -14.31 -28.32 -10.10
N ILE A 11 -15.44 -27.60 -10.18
CA ILE A 11 -15.44 -26.14 -10.33
C ILE A 11 -14.75 -25.48 -9.14
N PHE A 12 -15.11 -25.88 -7.92
CA PHE A 12 -14.47 -25.38 -6.70
C PHE A 12 -12.95 -25.61 -6.71
N LEU A 13 -12.52 -26.81 -7.07
CA LEU A 13 -11.09 -27.15 -7.14
C LEU A 13 -10.37 -26.27 -8.17
N VAL A 14 -10.94 -26.12 -9.36
CA VAL A 14 -10.36 -25.26 -10.42
C VAL A 14 -10.26 -23.82 -9.94
N VAL A 15 -11.33 -23.26 -9.36
CA VAL A 15 -11.34 -21.89 -8.85
C VAL A 15 -10.29 -21.70 -7.75
N THR A 16 -10.15 -22.67 -6.85
CA THR A 16 -9.16 -22.62 -5.77
C THR A 16 -7.72 -22.65 -6.32
N VAL A 17 -7.46 -23.55 -7.27
CA VAL A 17 -6.12 -23.68 -7.87
C VAL A 17 -5.77 -22.44 -8.69
N VAL A 18 -6.69 -21.98 -9.54
CA VAL A 18 -6.46 -20.78 -10.37
C VAL A 18 -6.32 -19.56 -9.48
N GLY A 19 -7.24 -19.36 -8.53
CA GLY A 19 -7.19 -18.23 -7.58
C GLY A 19 -5.92 -18.24 -6.73
N GLY A 20 -5.49 -19.39 -6.25
CA GLY A 20 -4.24 -19.53 -5.50
C GLY A 20 -3.01 -19.23 -6.35
N THR A 21 -2.96 -19.74 -7.59
CA THR A 21 -1.85 -19.50 -8.53
C THR A 21 -1.74 -18.02 -8.90
N VAL A 22 -2.86 -17.40 -9.24
CA VAL A 22 -2.91 -15.96 -9.55
C VAL A 22 -2.58 -15.12 -8.31
N GLY A 23 -3.11 -15.49 -7.14
CA GLY A 23 -2.79 -14.83 -5.87
C GLY A 23 -1.30 -14.89 -5.53
N TYR A 24 -0.67 -16.04 -5.74
CA TYR A 24 0.78 -16.18 -5.58
C TYR A 24 1.55 -15.23 -6.50
N GLN A 25 1.17 -15.17 -7.76
CA GLN A 25 1.84 -14.29 -8.73
C GLN A 25 1.65 -12.80 -8.39
N LEU A 26 0.44 -12.40 -7.96
CA LEU A 26 0.11 -10.99 -7.72
C LEU A 26 0.54 -10.49 -6.34
N PHE A 27 0.52 -11.36 -5.31
CA PHE A 27 0.62 -10.90 -3.92
C PHE A 27 1.77 -11.52 -3.13
N THR A 28 2.32 -12.66 -3.57
CA THR A 28 3.49 -13.26 -2.88
C THR A 28 4.79 -12.89 -3.57
N ARG A 29 4.79 -12.77 -4.90
CA ARG A 29 5.98 -12.31 -5.63
C ARG A 29 6.18 -10.81 -5.41
N THR A 30 7.45 -10.40 -5.39
CA THR A 30 7.83 -9.02 -5.27
C THR A 30 7.48 -8.23 -6.54
N HIS A 31 6.83 -7.09 -6.36
CA HIS A 31 6.45 -6.15 -7.43
C HIS A 31 7.06 -4.76 -7.18
N ASP A 32 8.27 -4.76 -6.62
CA ASP A 32 9.03 -3.53 -6.41
C ASP A 32 9.53 -2.96 -7.73
N ASP A 33 9.41 -1.64 -7.85
CA ASP A 33 10.09 -0.90 -8.90
C ASP A 33 11.52 -0.54 -8.45
N PRO A 34 12.45 -0.35 -9.38
CA PRO A 34 13.76 0.21 -9.06
C PRO A 34 13.61 1.59 -8.42
N LEU A 35 14.27 1.78 -7.27
CA LEU A 35 14.28 3.07 -6.60
C LEU A 35 15.04 4.11 -7.46
N ARG A 36 14.51 5.33 -7.51
CA ARG A 36 15.09 6.51 -8.12
C ARG A 36 14.68 7.76 -7.35
N GLU A 37 15.35 8.86 -7.56
CA GLU A 37 14.94 10.17 -7.04
C GLU A 37 13.55 10.54 -7.57
N VAL A 38 12.71 11.06 -6.69
CA VAL A 38 11.32 11.47 -6.95
C VAL A 38 10.98 12.72 -6.14
N ASP A 39 9.80 13.29 -6.35
CA ASP A 39 9.36 14.49 -5.63
C ASP A 39 8.97 14.23 -4.18
N ALA A 40 8.36 13.07 -3.89
CA ALA A 40 7.95 12.72 -2.52
C ALA A 40 7.91 11.21 -2.28
N ILE A 41 8.07 10.81 -1.03
CA ILE A 41 7.85 9.45 -0.53
C ILE A 41 6.55 9.41 0.23
N VAL A 42 5.69 8.45 -0.10
CA VAL A 42 4.38 8.24 0.51
C VAL A 42 4.39 6.92 1.26
N VAL A 43 4.24 6.96 2.57
CA VAL A 43 4.12 5.78 3.43
C VAL A 43 2.65 5.51 3.68
N LEU A 44 2.13 4.40 3.14
CA LEU A 44 0.73 4.02 3.33
C LEU A 44 0.48 3.52 4.76
N GLY A 45 -0.70 3.82 5.27
CA GLY A 45 -1.16 3.33 6.57
C GLY A 45 -1.26 1.80 6.64
N GLY A 46 -1.19 1.29 7.85
CA GLY A 46 -1.23 -0.15 8.13
C GLY A 46 -0.68 -0.44 9.52
N GLU A 47 -0.14 -1.64 9.77
CA GLU A 47 0.54 -1.94 11.03
C GLU A 47 1.79 -1.07 11.18
N HIS A 48 2.13 -0.71 12.41
CA HIS A 48 3.38 -0.03 12.76
C HIS A 48 4.53 -1.06 12.76
N ASP A 49 5.00 -1.39 11.57
CA ASP A 49 6.02 -2.42 11.32
C ASP A 49 7.38 -1.84 10.88
N GLY A 50 7.57 -0.54 11.12
CA GLY A 50 8.80 0.18 10.75
C GLY A 50 8.78 0.82 9.37
N ARG A 51 7.64 0.78 8.65
CA ARG A 51 7.52 1.40 7.32
C ARG A 51 7.67 2.92 7.37
N GLU A 52 7.25 3.55 8.45
CA GLU A 52 7.36 4.99 8.68
C GLU A 52 8.84 5.39 8.79
N ASP A 53 9.61 4.69 9.62
CA ASP A 53 11.04 4.91 9.75
C ASP A 53 11.77 4.58 8.43
N TYR A 54 11.30 3.56 7.70
CA TYR A 54 11.87 3.20 6.41
C TYR A 54 11.63 4.28 5.34
N GLY A 55 10.43 4.88 5.29
CA GLY A 55 10.14 6.01 4.41
C GLY A 55 11.06 7.20 4.68
N ILE A 56 11.28 7.54 5.97
CA ILE A 56 12.24 8.59 6.38
C ILE A 56 13.68 8.22 6.00
N GLU A 57 14.05 6.95 6.13
CA GLU A 57 15.38 6.48 5.73
C GLU A 57 15.60 6.60 4.21
N LEU A 58 14.61 6.32 3.39
CA LEU A 58 14.70 6.55 1.95
C LEU A 58 14.94 8.04 1.64
N ALA A 59 14.28 8.96 2.36
CA ALA A 59 14.52 10.40 2.21
C ALA A 59 15.95 10.76 2.61
N ARG A 60 16.48 10.24 3.74
CA ARG A 60 17.87 10.44 4.15
C ARG A 60 18.89 9.93 3.14
N ARG A 61 18.52 8.94 2.35
CA ARG A 61 19.33 8.42 1.24
C ARG A 61 19.24 9.26 -0.03
N GLY A 62 18.47 10.35 -0.01
CA GLY A 62 18.36 11.31 -1.10
C GLY A 62 17.34 10.93 -2.18
N TYR A 63 16.36 10.05 -1.89
CA TYR A 63 15.33 9.71 -2.86
C TYR A 63 14.22 10.76 -2.97
N ALA A 64 13.99 11.57 -1.94
CA ALA A 64 13.11 12.74 -1.96
C ALA A 64 13.32 13.60 -0.70
N ASP A 65 12.94 14.88 -0.77
CA ASP A 65 12.98 15.80 0.37
C ASP A 65 11.67 15.83 1.16
N HIS A 66 10.59 15.27 0.61
CA HIS A 66 9.28 15.23 1.24
C HIS A 66 8.85 13.80 1.55
N VAL A 67 8.36 13.58 2.78
CA VAL A 67 7.81 12.30 3.24
C VAL A 67 6.38 12.53 3.74
N LEU A 68 5.41 11.91 3.07
CA LEU A 68 4.00 11.89 3.49
C LEU A 68 3.74 10.58 4.23
N ILE A 69 3.30 10.65 5.48
CA ILE A 69 2.98 9.47 6.31
C ILE A 69 1.48 9.44 6.58
N SER A 70 0.83 8.41 6.07
CA SER A 70 -0.59 8.17 6.34
C SER A 70 -0.81 7.77 7.79
N ASP A 71 -1.72 8.49 8.47
CA ASP A 71 -2.03 8.33 9.88
C ASP A 71 -3.56 8.17 10.09
N PRO A 72 -4.11 7.00 9.77
CA PRO A 72 -5.53 6.72 9.92
C PRO A 72 -5.98 6.39 11.36
N TYR A 73 -5.07 6.50 12.35
CA TYR A 73 -5.26 5.95 13.70
C TYR A 73 -5.61 7.00 14.77
N ARG A 74 -5.90 8.23 14.38
CA ARG A 74 -6.31 9.26 15.34
C ARG A 74 -7.74 9.04 15.85
N PRO A 75 -8.02 9.34 17.15
CA PRO A 75 -7.07 9.80 18.17
C PRO A 75 -6.15 8.67 18.66
N TYR A 76 -4.91 9.03 18.98
CA TYR A 76 -3.92 8.07 19.49
C TYR A 76 -4.33 7.52 20.85
N THR A 77 -4.01 6.24 21.08
CA THR A 77 -4.03 5.67 22.43
C THR A 77 -2.74 6.03 23.16
N GLU A 78 -2.72 5.93 24.50
CA GLU A 78 -1.51 6.19 25.31
C GLU A 78 -0.32 5.25 24.92
N GLN A 79 -0.59 4.12 24.25
CA GLN A 79 0.40 3.18 23.76
C GLN A 79 0.97 3.55 22.39
N ASP A 80 0.37 4.50 21.70
CA ASP A 80 0.76 4.89 20.35
C ASP A 80 1.73 6.09 20.37
N SER A 81 2.92 5.86 20.92
CA SER A 81 3.99 6.87 20.99
C SER A 81 4.78 7.02 19.68
N MET A 82 4.58 6.12 18.71
CA MET A 82 5.39 6.08 17.50
C MET A 82 5.00 7.21 16.51
N MET A 83 3.72 7.39 16.23
CA MET A 83 3.26 8.42 15.29
C MET A 83 3.68 9.84 15.70
N PRO A 84 3.54 10.30 16.97
CA PRO A 84 4.07 11.60 17.38
C PRO A 84 5.57 11.75 17.11
N ARG A 85 6.37 10.69 17.31
CA ARG A 85 7.80 10.70 17.05
C ARG A 85 8.11 10.85 15.54
N VAL A 86 7.51 10.03 14.69
CA VAL A 86 7.78 10.08 13.24
C VAL A 86 7.22 11.35 12.61
N CYS A 87 6.07 11.85 13.05
CA CYS A 87 5.48 13.08 12.54
C CYS A 87 6.29 14.34 12.93
N SER A 88 7.16 14.26 13.93
CA SER A 88 8.07 15.34 14.31
C SER A 88 9.50 15.15 13.78
N ALA A 89 9.73 14.20 12.88
CA ALA A 89 11.07 13.82 12.42
C ALA A 89 11.61 14.72 11.28
N SER A 90 10.96 15.85 10.97
CA SER A 90 11.47 16.80 9.97
C SER A 90 12.84 17.35 10.38
N THR A 91 13.67 17.58 9.37
CA THR A 91 15.00 18.20 9.48
C THR A 91 15.06 19.42 8.54
N PRO A 92 16.16 20.22 8.54
CA PRO A 92 16.29 21.29 7.54
C PRO A 92 16.19 20.82 6.08
N ASP A 93 16.58 19.58 5.80
CA ASP A 93 16.64 19.02 4.45
C ASP A 93 15.49 18.06 4.13
N ILE A 94 14.69 17.63 5.13
CA ILE A 94 13.61 16.66 4.95
C ILE A 94 12.35 17.15 5.66
N THR A 95 11.27 17.29 4.91
CA THR A 95 9.95 17.63 5.43
C THR A 95 9.11 16.37 5.61
N VAL A 96 8.72 16.06 6.85
CA VAL A 96 7.79 14.97 7.16
C VAL A 96 6.40 15.55 7.44
N THR A 97 5.40 15.09 6.71
CA THR A 97 4.00 15.49 6.87
C THR A 97 3.14 14.26 7.15
N CYS A 98 2.56 14.18 8.35
CA CYS A 98 1.56 13.18 8.66
C CYS A 98 0.17 13.69 8.27
N PHE A 99 -0.65 12.82 7.70
CA PHE A 99 -1.98 13.16 7.24
C PHE A 99 -3.01 12.07 7.57
N GLU A 100 -4.23 12.47 7.85
CA GLU A 100 -5.36 11.57 8.00
C GLU A 100 -6.05 11.41 6.64
N PRO A 101 -6.07 10.19 6.05
CA PRO A 101 -6.70 9.99 4.74
C PRO A 101 -8.22 10.00 4.84
N HIS A 102 -8.89 10.69 3.92
CA HIS A 102 -10.34 10.70 3.78
C HIS A 102 -10.78 10.26 2.37
N PRO A 103 -11.50 9.12 2.26
CA PRO A 103 -11.82 8.15 3.32
C PRO A 103 -10.57 7.46 3.87
N SER A 104 -10.64 6.85 5.07
CA SER A 104 -9.53 6.10 5.69
C SER A 104 -9.27 4.79 4.94
N THR A 105 -8.71 4.92 3.74
CA THR A 105 -8.42 3.84 2.77
C THR A 105 -7.28 4.26 1.85
N THR A 106 -6.69 3.31 1.13
CA THR A 106 -5.66 3.60 0.10
C THR A 106 -6.15 4.57 -0.98
N ARG A 107 -7.46 4.61 -1.27
CA ARG A 107 -8.05 5.62 -2.16
C ARG A 107 -7.92 7.03 -1.55
N GLY A 108 -8.27 7.21 -0.30
CA GLY A 108 -8.12 8.50 0.38
C GLY A 108 -6.65 8.93 0.51
N GLU A 109 -5.73 7.96 0.68
CA GLU A 109 -4.29 8.23 0.66
C GLU A 109 -3.85 8.75 -0.72
N ALA A 110 -4.24 8.09 -1.80
CA ALA A 110 -3.91 8.51 -3.16
C ALA A 110 -4.55 9.87 -3.52
N MET A 111 -5.78 10.14 -3.09
CA MET A 111 -6.44 11.45 -3.27
C MET A 111 -5.70 12.57 -2.54
N PHE A 112 -5.23 12.32 -1.31
CA PHE A 112 -4.42 13.28 -0.57
C PHE A 112 -3.09 13.55 -1.28
N VAL A 113 -2.43 12.51 -1.78
CA VAL A 113 -1.18 12.64 -2.55
C VAL A 113 -1.41 13.48 -3.81
N GLN A 114 -2.51 13.26 -4.52
CA GLN A 114 -2.89 14.07 -5.69
C GLN A 114 -3.07 15.55 -5.34
N GLU A 115 -3.69 15.85 -4.20
CA GLU A 115 -3.85 17.23 -3.74
C GLU A 115 -2.50 17.88 -3.38
N MET A 116 -1.61 17.13 -2.71
CA MET A 116 -0.25 17.61 -2.40
C MET A 116 0.57 17.82 -3.68
N ALA A 117 0.47 16.90 -4.62
CA ALA A 117 1.15 17.00 -5.91
C ALA A 117 0.74 18.26 -6.70
N ARG A 118 -0.54 18.59 -6.69
CA ARG A 118 -1.04 19.84 -7.33
C ARG A 118 -0.50 21.11 -6.64
N ARG A 119 -0.33 21.07 -5.31
CA ARG A 119 0.18 22.21 -4.54
C ARG A 119 1.68 22.45 -4.73
N HIS A 120 2.45 21.38 -4.94
CA HIS A 120 3.90 21.40 -4.99
C HIS A 120 4.46 21.13 -6.40
N ASP A 121 3.61 20.98 -7.41
CA ASP A 121 3.97 20.59 -8.80
C ASP A 121 4.73 19.26 -8.87
N TRP A 122 4.39 18.30 -7.99
CA TRP A 122 4.97 16.96 -7.99
C TRP A 122 4.43 16.11 -9.13
N ARG A 123 5.28 15.31 -9.74
CA ARG A 123 4.95 14.45 -10.88
C ARG A 123 5.27 13.00 -10.62
N GLU A 124 6.09 12.70 -9.63
CA GLU A 124 6.54 11.36 -9.35
C GLU A 124 6.67 11.12 -7.84
N VAL A 125 6.16 9.96 -7.36
CA VAL A 125 6.22 9.60 -5.96
C VAL A 125 6.66 8.14 -5.76
N ILE A 126 7.44 7.87 -4.68
CA ILE A 126 7.63 6.52 -4.17
C ILE A 126 6.50 6.21 -3.20
N VAL A 127 5.81 5.07 -3.41
CA VAL A 127 4.78 4.58 -2.48
C VAL A 127 5.31 3.36 -1.74
N VAL A 128 5.45 3.49 -0.42
CA VAL A 128 5.94 2.44 0.48
C VAL A 128 4.78 1.72 1.14
N SER A 129 4.75 0.40 1.02
CA SER A 129 3.74 -0.45 1.65
C SER A 129 4.24 -1.90 1.81
N TRP A 130 3.36 -2.84 2.21
CA TRP A 130 3.66 -4.27 2.18
C TRP A 130 3.77 -4.80 0.75
N SER A 131 4.64 -5.80 0.53
CA SER A 131 4.82 -6.41 -0.79
C SER A 131 3.51 -6.94 -1.37
N TYR A 132 2.69 -7.63 -0.58
CA TYR A 132 1.40 -8.16 -1.01
C TYR A 132 0.34 -7.08 -1.31
N HIS A 133 0.58 -5.84 -0.89
CA HIS A 133 -0.32 -4.71 -1.12
C HIS A 133 0.05 -3.91 -2.38
N LEU A 134 1.29 -3.99 -2.87
CA LEU A 134 1.80 -3.13 -3.94
C LEU A 134 0.94 -3.17 -5.22
N VAL A 135 0.50 -4.35 -5.65
CA VAL A 135 -0.35 -4.48 -6.85
C VAL A 135 -1.67 -3.74 -6.69
N ARG A 136 -2.33 -3.86 -5.52
CA ARG A 136 -3.57 -3.14 -5.25
C ARG A 136 -3.34 -1.64 -5.08
N ALA A 137 -2.29 -1.25 -4.39
CA ALA A 137 -1.93 0.16 -4.23
C ALA A 137 -1.65 0.81 -5.59
N ARG A 138 -0.84 0.17 -6.45
CA ARG A 138 -0.59 0.64 -7.82
C ARG A 138 -1.87 0.84 -8.61
N PHE A 139 -2.79 -0.12 -8.55
CA PHE A 139 -4.07 -0.02 -9.24
C PHE A 139 -4.89 1.18 -8.76
N ILE A 140 -4.94 1.44 -7.45
CA ILE A 140 -5.68 2.55 -6.86
C ILE A 140 -4.99 3.89 -7.18
N PHE A 141 -3.67 3.98 -7.03
CA PHE A 141 -2.92 5.19 -7.38
C PHE A 141 -3.06 5.52 -8.87
N GLY A 142 -3.03 4.52 -9.76
CA GLY A 142 -3.27 4.73 -11.20
C GLY A 142 -4.67 5.25 -11.55
N GLN A 143 -5.62 5.21 -10.62
CA GLN A 143 -6.95 5.83 -10.78
C GLN A 143 -7.01 7.24 -10.18
N CYS A 144 -6.22 7.53 -9.13
CA CYS A 144 -6.38 8.67 -8.25
C CYS A 144 -5.22 9.66 -8.28
N PHE A 145 -4.13 9.32 -8.92
CA PHE A 145 -2.93 10.15 -9.02
C PHE A 145 -2.51 10.28 -10.48
N ASP A 146 -2.34 11.53 -10.94
CA ASP A 146 -2.05 11.85 -12.35
C ASP A 146 -0.56 11.68 -12.71
N GLY A 147 0.32 11.51 -11.71
CA GLY A 147 1.76 11.35 -11.89
C GLY A 147 2.23 9.90 -11.93
N ASP A 148 3.54 9.72 -11.99
CA ASP A 148 4.19 8.43 -11.98
C ASP A 148 4.40 7.90 -10.57
N VAL A 149 4.30 6.58 -10.40
CA VAL A 149 4.38 5.90 -9.11
C VAL A 149 5.47 4.84 -9.12
N VAL A 150 6.42 4.97 -8.20
CA VAL A 150 7.42 3.95 -7.87
C VAL A 150 6.91 3.15 -6.68
N MET A 151 6.47 1.92 -6.89
CA MET A 151 6.01 1.05 -5.80
C MET A 151 7.17 0.35 -5.13
N HIS A 152 7.25 0.44 -3.80
CA HIS A 152 8.34 -0.18 -3.07
C HIS A 152 7.88 -0.82 -1.76
N ALA A 153 8.31 -2.07 -1.52
CA ALA A 153 7.96 -2.80 -0.32
C ALA A 153 8.84 -2.40 0.86
N VAL A 154 8.21 -2.24 2.04
CA VAL A 154 8.99 -2.20 3.28
C VAL A 154 9.71 -3.54 3.47
N PRO A 155 11.02 -3.55 3.80
CA PRO A 155 11.75 -4.78 4.08
C PRO A 155 11.20 -5.46 5.33
N ARG A 156 10.56 -6.61 5.15
CA ARG A 156 10.07 -7.45 6.27
C ARG A 156 9.93 -8.90 5.85
N ASP A 157 10.03 -9.79 6.83
CA ASP A 157 9.73 -11.20 6.64
C ASP A 157 8.22 -11.45 6.79
N TYR A 158 7.68 -12.25 5.87
CA TYR A 158 6.27 -12.67 5.89
C TYR A 158 6.14 -14.09 6.41
N SER A 159 5.07 -14.35 7.18
CA SER A 159 4.79 -15.70 7.69
C SER A 159 4.67 -16.70 6.52
N PRO A 160 5.29 -17.88 6.60
CA PRO A 160 5.14 -18.93 5.59
C PRO A 160 3.79 -19.68 5.68
N ASN A 161 2.89 -19.30 6.61
CA ASN A 161 1.63 -20.00 6.84
C ASN A 161 0.67 -19.87 5.65
N PRO A 162 0.32 -20.97 4.95
CA PRO A 162 -0.53 -20.93 3.77
C PRO A 162 -1.98 -20.50 4.06
N VAL A 163 -2.47 -20.72 5.28
CA VAL A 163 -3.83 -20.29 5.67
C VAL A 163 -3.89 -18.78 5.76
N LEU A 164 -2.86 -18.15 6.34
CA LEU A 164 -2.77 -16.68 6.38
C LEU A 164 -2.68 -16.10 4.97
N TRP A 165 -1.89 -16.72 4.09
CA TRP A 165 -1.81 -16.30 2.68
C TRP A 165 -3.14 -16.43 1.94
N GLY A 166 -3.91 -17.49 2.20
CA GLY A 166 -5.28 -17.62 1.67
C GLY A 166 -6.18 -16.45 2.07
N ALA A 167 -6.11 -16.02 3.34
CA ALA A 167 -6.85 -14.86 3.83
C ALA A 167 -6.35 -13.54 3.20
N VAL A 168 -5.03 -13.38 3.07
CA VAL A 168 -4.41 -12.23 2.39
C VAL A 168 -4.91 -12.15 0.95
N TYR A 169 -4.88 -13.26 0.18
CA TYR A 169 -5.35 -13.27 -1.21
C TYR A 169 -6.83 -12.87 -1.30
N ALA A 170 -7.69 -13.46 -0.46
CA ALA A 170 -9.11 -13.13 -0.45
C ALA A 170 -9.33 -11.63 -0.16
N TYR A 171 -8.60 -11.07 0.80
CA TYR A 171 -8.66 -9.64 1.14
C TYR A 171 -8.16 -8.76 -0.02
N GLN A 172 -7.06 -9.12 -0.67
CA GLN A 172 -6.50 -8.35 -1.78
C GLN A 172 -7.42 -8.41 -3.02
N TYR A 173 -7.97 -9.57 -3.35
CA TYR A 173 -8.97 -9.69 -4.44
C TYR A 173 -10.22 -8.86 -4.17
N GLY A 174 -10.77 -8.94 -2.95
CA GLY A 174 -11.90 -8.11 -2.54
C GLY A 174 -11.61 -6.62 -2.65
N GLY A 175 -10.41 -6.21 -2.21
CA GLY A 175 -9.95 -4.84 -2.30
C GLY A 175 -9.77 -4.33 -3.73
N LEU A 176 -9.21 -5.16 -4.63
CA LEU A 176 -9.11 -4.85 -6.07
C LEU A 176 -10.50 -4.73 -6.72
N GLY A 177 -11.40 -5.68 -6.45
CA GLY A 177 -12.77 -5.62 -6.96
C GLY A 177 -13.52 -4.37 -6.49
N LYS A 178 -13.38 -4.01 -5.20
CA LYS A 178 -13.93 -2.77 -4.64
C LYS A 178 -13.35 -1.54 -5.34
N ALA A 179 -12.04 -1.47 -5.53
CA ALA A 179 -11.38 -0.35 -6.18
C ALA A 179 -11.80 -0.20 -7.66
N ALA A 180 -11.94 -1.32 -8.38
CA ALA A 180 -12.41 -1.31 -9.77
C ALA A 180 -13.85 -0.77 -9.93
N VAL A 181 -14.70 -0.96 -8.92
CA VAL A 181 -16.10 -0.47 -8.93
C VAL A 181 -16.21 0.98 -8.48
N LEU A 182 -15.44 1.37 -7.46
CA LEU A 182 -15.57 2.70 -6.87
C LEU A 182 -14.82 3.78 -7.65
N GLY A 183 -13.73 3.42 -8.34
CA GLY A 183 -12.85 4.42 -8.97
C GLY A 183 -12.25 5.39 -7.95
N CYS A 184 -12.00 6.62 -8.41
CA CYS A 184 -11.49 7.71 -7.58
C CYS A 184 -12.53 8.82 -7.31
N ASP A 185 -13.74 8.71 -7.86
CA ASP A 185 -14.82 9.68 -7.71
C ASP A 185 -15.59 9.49 -6.39
#